data_63c583a9eaccaac019bacdef6cf06d66
#
_entry.id   63c583a9eaccaac019bacdef6cf06d66
#
_cell.length_a   1.000
_cell.length_b   1.000
_cell.length_c   1.000
_cell.angle_alpha   90.00
_cell.angle_beta   90.00
_cell.angle_gamma   90.00
#
_symmetry.space_group_name_H-M   'P 1'
#
loop_
_entity.id
_entity.type
_entity.pdbx_description
1 polymer ?
#
loop_
_entity_poly.entity_id
_entity_poly.type
_entity_poly.pdbx_seq_one_letter_code
_entity_poly.pdbx_strand_id
1 'polypeptide(L)'
;TQAKTLFPYTTLFRSRSVIPLSNVMMEGLHFLCTIPVIIAFLFVYGMRPSLSWLWGVPIIALGQVIFTFGISIIFSTLNLFFRDLERFVSLGIMLMFYCTPILYASDMIPEKFSWIITYNPLASMILSWRQLFMDGVLNYEYISILYITGLVLTIVGLSIFNKLKYRFAEIL
;
A
#
# COMPACT_ATOMS: atom_id res chain seq x y z
N THR A 1 -2.24 -44.77 -26.48
CA THR A 1 -3.12 -43.55 -26.41
C THR A 1 -3.14 -43.06 -24.95
N GLN A 2 -2.09 -42.35 -24.54
CA GLN A 2 -2.07 -41.72 -23.22
C GLN A 2 -2.81 -40.39 -23.33
N ALA A 3 -3.99 -40.34 -22.69
CA ALA A 3 -4.73 -39.12 -22.49
C ALA A 3 -3.86 -38.13 -21.71
N LYS A 4 -3.53 -37.02 -22.35
CA LYS A 4 -2.92 -35.86 -21.73
C LYS A 4 -3.93 -35.32 -20.72
N THR A 5 -3.82 -35.73 -19.47
CA THR A 5 -4.36 -34.96 -18.35
C THR A 5 -3.49 -33.69 -18.19
N LEU A 6 -3.71 -32.75 -19.08
CA LEU A 6 -3.21 -31.40 -18.94
C LEU A 6 -3.94 -30.78 -17.76
N PHE A 7 -3.35 -30.89 -16.58
CA PHE A 7 -3.75 -30.12 -15.42
C PHE A 7 -3.81 -28.64 -15.80
N PRO A 8 -4.83 -27.90 -15.32
CA PRO A 8 -5.05 -26.50 -15.67
C PRO A 8 -4.02 -25.53 -15.04
N TYR A 9 -2.83 -26.03 -14.68
CA TYR A 9 -1.75 -25.21 -14.14
C TYR A 9 -1.23 -24.17 -15.11
N THR A 10 -1.37 -24.40 -16.42
CA THR A 10 -0.93 -23.43 -17.44
C THR A 10 -1.75 -22.15 -17.49
N THR A 11 -3.00 -22.18 -17.02
CA THR A 11 -3.85 -20.98 -16.96
C THR A 11 -3.59 -20.15 -15.72
N LEU A 12 -3.22 -20.77 -14.59
CA LEU A 12 -2.88 -20.07 -13.34
C LEU A 12 -1.54 -19.32 -13.44
N PHE A 13 -0.61 -19.81 -14.24
CA PHE A 13 0.66 -19.11 -14.50
C PHE A 13 0.56 -17.96 -15.49
N ARG A 14 -0.59 -17.78 -16.15
CA ARG A 14 -0.78 -16.75 -17.16
C ARG A 14 -0.81 -15.33 -16.59
N SER A 15 -1.00 -15.18 -15.28
CA SER A 15 -1.06 -13.87 -14.62
C SER A 15 -0.17 -13.85 -13.36
N ARG A 16 1.16 -13.76 -13.57
CA ARG A 16 2.14 -13.63 -12.47
C ARG A 16 1.87 -12.40 -11.59
N SER A 17 1.10 -11.44 -12.08
CA SER A 17 0.62 -10.28 -11.31
C SER A 17 -0.43 -10.63 -10.24
N VAL A 18 -1.03 -11.82 -10.29
CA VAL A 18 -1.98 -12.29 -9.27
C VAL A 18 -1.27 -12.54 -7.94
N ILE A 19 0.00 -12.96 -7.96
CA ILE A 19 0.75 -13.24 -6.72
C ILE A 19 0.95 -11.97 -5.88
N PRO A 20 1.48 -10.85 -6.42
CA PRO A 20 1.53 -9.60 -5.67
C PRO A 20 0.15 -9.11 -5.21
N LEU A 21 -0.87 -9.27 -6.06
CA LEU A 21 -2.24 -8.86 -5.70
C LEU A 21 -2.78 -9.68 -4.53
N SER A 22 -2.63 -11.00 -4.54
CA SER A 22 -3.12 -11.86 -3.45
C SER A 22 -2.43 -11.54 -2.12
N ASN A 23 -1.12 -11.28 -2.13
CA ASN A 23 -0.40 -10.88 -0.93
C ASN A 23 -0.91 -9.53 -0.40
N VAL A 24 -1.08 -8.53 -1.26
CA VAL A 24 -1.61 -7.22 -0.85
C VAL A 24 -3.02 -7.32 -0.31
N MET A 25 -3.88 -8.15 -0.93
CA MET A 25 -5.24 -8.38 -0.43
C MET A 25 -5.23 -9.08 0.94
N MET A 26 -4.33 -10.04 1.15
CA MET A 26 -4.19 -10.75 2.42
C MET A 26 -3.74 -9.80 3.54
N GLU A 27 -2.70 -8.99 3.29
CA GLU A 27 -2.25 -7.96 4.23
C GLU A 27 -3.32 -6.89 4.47
N GLY A 28 -4.07 -6.52 3.44
CA GLY A 28 -5.23 -5.64 3.55
C GLY A 28 -6.31 -6.21 4.49
N LEU A 29 -6.60 -7.50 4.40
CA LEU A 29 -7.52 -8.18 5.31
C LEU A 29 -7.00 -8.20 6.75
N HIS A 30 -5.70 -8.50 6.97
CA HIS A 30 -5.09 -8.42 8.30
C HIS A 30 -5.21 -7.01 8.87
N PHE A 31 -4.98 -5.98 8.06
CA PHE A 31 -5.16 -4.60 8.47
C PHE A 31 -6.61 -4.30 8.84
N LEU A 32 -7.59 -4.74 8.05
CA LEU A 32 -9.01 -4.57 8.37
C LEU A 32 -9.40 -5.25 9.69
N CYS A 33 -8.83 -6.43 9.99
CA CYS A 33 -9.02 -7.10 11.27
C CYS A 33 -8.42 -6.34 12.46
N THR A 34 -7.41 -5.49 12.24
CA THR A 34 -6.84 -4.63 13.29
C THR A 34 -7.71 -3.41 13.62
N ILE A 35 -8.56 -2.95 12.69
CA ILE A 35 -9.42 -1.77 12.89
C ILE A 35 -10.34 -1.90 14.12
N PRO A 36 -11.05 -3.02 14.36
CA PRO A 36 -11.85 -3.19 15.57
C PRO A 36 -11.04 -3.03 16.87
N VAL A 37 -9.79 -3.49 16.86
CA VAL A 37 -8.89 -3.36 18.01
C VAL A 37 -8.53 -1.89 18.24
N ILE A 38 -8.20 -1.15 17.17
CA ILE A 38 -7.95 0.30 17.24
C ILE A 38 -9.17 1.02 17.78
N ILE A 39 -10.36 0.71 17.27
CA ILE A 39 -11.63 1.29 17.72
C ILE A 39 -11.84 1.02 19.23
N ALA A 40 -11.58 -0.22 19.69
CA ALA A 40 -11.72 -0.55 21.10
C ALA A 40 -10.78 0.29 21.98
N PHE A 41 -9.51 0.50 21.57
CA PHE A 41 -8.59 1.39 22.27
C PHE A 41 -9.07 2.82 22.27
N LEU A 42 -9.58 3.36 21.17
CA LEU A 42 -10.10 4.73 21.10
C LEU A 42 -11.28 4.93 22.07
N PHE A 43 -12.13 3.92 22.23
CA PHE A 43 -13.21 3.95 23.24
C PHE A 43 -12.67 4.03 24.67
N VAL A 44 -11.63 3.27 25.00
CA VAL A 44 -10.99 3.30 26.32
C VAL A 44 -10.42 4.69 26.63
N TYR A 45 -9.91 5.38 25.61
CA TYR A 45 -9.42 6.77 25.73
C TYR A 45 -10.53 7.84 25.68
N GLY A 46 -11.81 7.42 25.66
CA GLY A 46 -12.94 8.33 25.71
C GLY A 46 -13.29 8.99 24.37
N MET A 47 -12.69 8.55 23.28
CA MET A 47 -13.03 9.05 21.95
C MET A 47 -14.34 8.42 21.47
N ARG A 48 -15.24 9.24 20.92
CA ARG A 48 -16.53 8.76 20.41
C ARG A 48 -16.44 8.48 18.93
N PRO A 49 -17.01 7.35 18.45
CA PRO A 49 -17.05 7.06 17.03
C PRO A 49 -17.85 8.11 16.28
N SER A 50 -17.29 8.61 15.21
CA SER A 50 -17.97 9.52 14.29
C SER A 50 -18.61 8.72 13.14
N LEU A 51 -19.74 9.22 12.64
CA LEU A 51 -20.37 8.66 11.42
C LEU A 51 -19.43 8.70 10.21
N SER A 52 -18.46 9.62 10.21
CA SER A 52 -17.44 9.68 9.16
C SER A 52 -16.57 8.44 9.07
N TRP A 53 -16.44 7.64 10.14
CA TRP A 53 -15.66 6.39 10.11
C TRP A 53 -16.30 5.35 9.17
N LEU A 54 -17.64 5.34 9.07
CA LEU A 54 -18.36 4.39 8.21
C LEU A 54 -17.97 4.53 6.72
N TRP A 55 -17.77 5.77 6.27
CA TRP A 55 -17.39 6.07 4.90
C TRP A 55 -15.87 6.24 4.74
N GLY A 56 -15.23 6.82 5.73
CA GLY A 56 -13.80 7.12 5.71
C GLY A 56 -12.94 5.85 5.69
N VAL A 57 -13.27 4.87 6.52
CA VAL A 57 -12.51 3.60 6.58
C VAL A 57 -12.44 2.91 5.22
N PRO A 58 -13.56 2.63 4.50
CA PRO A 58 -13.48 1.97 3.20
C PRO A 58 -12.79 2.83 2.14
N ILE A 59 -12.96 4.15 2.18
CA ILE A 59 -12.31 5.06 1.22
C ILE A 59 -10.79 5.02 1.40
N ILE A 60 -10.28 5.22 2.61
CA ILE A 60 -8.83 5.23 2.86
C ILE A 60 -8.25 3.83 2.65
N ALA A 61 -8.93 2.77 3.10
CA ALA A 61 -8.48 1.39 2.90
C ALA A 61 -8.35 1.03 1.41
N LEU A 62 -9.30 1.44 0.57
CA LEU A 62 -9.22 1.21 -0.88
C LEU A 62 -8.02 1.96 -1.49
N GLY A 63 -7.81 3.22 -1.14
CA GLY A 63 -6.65 3.98 -1.58
C GLY A 63 -5.33 3.34 -1.15
N GLN A 64 -5.26 2.85 0.09
CA GLN A 64 -4.11 2.12 0.62
C GLN A 64 -3.83 0.83 -0.17
N VAL A 65 -4.86 0.04 -0.49
CA VAL A 65 -4.71 -1.18 -1.30
C VAL A 65 -4.18 -0.86 -2.69
N ILE A 66 -4.71 0.16 -3.37
CA ILE A 66 -4.25 0.59 -4.69
C ILE A 66 -2.78 1.04 -4.62
N PHE A 67 -2.42 1.85 -3.64
CA PHE A 67 -1.06 2.34 -3.44
C PHE A 67 -0.08 1.19 -3.17
N THR A 68 -0.42 0.31 -2.22
CA THR A 68 0.42 -0.84 -1.86
C THR A 68 0.57 -1.82 -3.02
N PHE A 69 -0.50 -2.06 -3.79
CA PHE A 69 -0.44 -2.89 -4.99
C PHE A 69 0.49 -2.32 -6.05
N GLY A 70 0.43 -1.00 -6.31
CA GLY A 70 1.33 -0.33 -7.24
C GLY A 70 2.80 -0.50 -6.86
N ILE A 71 3.14 -0.28 -5.60
CA ILE A 71 4.50 -0.50 -5.08
C ILE A 71 4.90 -1.98 -5.17
N SER A 72 4.02 -2.89 -4.74
CA SER A 72 4.28 -4.33 -4.71
C SER A 72 4.60 -4.88 -6.10
N ILE A 73 3.88 -4.45 -7.14
CA ILE A 73 4.10 -4.92 -8.50
C ILE A 73 5.44 -4.43 -9.06
N ILE A 74 5.85 -3.20 -8.73
CA ILE A 74 7.15 -2.63 -9.13
C ILE A 74 8.28 -3.44 -8.49
N PHE A 75 8.27 -3.58 -7.17
CA PHE A 75 9.33 -4.28 -6.45
C PHE A 75 9.36 -5.78 -6.75
N SER A 76 8.21 -6.44 -6.88
CA SER A 76 8.13 -7.84 -7.29
C SER A 76 8.76 -8.06 -8.66
N THR A 77 8.54 -7.14 -9.60
CA THR A 77 9.11 -7.22 -10.94
C THR A 77 10.63 -6.99 -10.92
N LEU A 78 11.10 -5.99 -10.17
CA LEU A 78 12.51 -5.66 -10.08
C LEU A 78 13.31 -6.72 -9.31
N ASN A 79 12.73 -7.34 -8.30
CA ASN A 79 13.38 -8.38 -7.49
C ASN A 79 13.76 -9.63 -8.30
N LEU A 80 13.06 -9.89 -9.40
CA LEU A 80 13.42 -10.99 -10.31
C LEU A 80 14.76 -10.75 -11.03
N PHE A 81 15.15 -9.48 -11.20
CA PHE A 81 16.42 -9.12 -11.85
C PHE A 81 17.54 -8.82 -10.85
N PHE A 82 17.17 -8.32 -9.69
CA PHE A 82 18.12 -7.85 -8.66
C PHE A 82 17.83 -8.57 -7.34
N ARG A 83 18.53 -9.65 -7.05
CA ARG A 83 18.35 -10.48 -5.84
C ARG A 83 18.60 -9.71 -4.53
N ASP A 84 19.45 -8.70 -4.56
CA ASP A 84 19.77 -7.88 -3.38
C ASP A 84 18.78 -6.74 -3.14
N LEU A 85 17.77 -6.57 -4.03
CA LEU A 85 16.78 -5.50 -3.94
C LEU A 85 16.01 -5.54 -2.61
N GLU A 86 15.72 -6.72 -2.09
CA GLU A 86 15.01 -6.92 -0.83
C GLU A 86 15.69 -6.18 0.34
N ARG A 87 17.02 -6.23 0.40
CA ARG A 87 17.79 -5.53 1.44
C ARG A 87 17.69 -4.02 1.31
N PHE A 88 17.79 -3.50 0.07
CA PHE A 88 17.64 -2.08 -0.20
C PHE A 88 16.22 -1.58 0.09
N VAL A 89 15.21 -2.37 -0.25
CA VAL A 89 13.80 -2.05 0.06
C VAL A 89 13.58 -2.00 1.57
N SER A 90 14.12 -2.96 2.33
CA SER A 90 14.01 -2.98 3.79
C SER A 90 14.65 -1.74 4.44
N LEU A 91 15.84 -1.34 3.98
CA LEU A 91 16.47 -0.09 4.42
C LEU A 91 15.65 1.14 4.01
N GLY A 92 15.12 1.15 2.79
CA GLY A 92 14.25 2.22 2.30
C GLY A 92 12.98 2.38 3.13
N ILE A 93 12.33 1.28 3.49
CA ILE A 93 11.14 1.29 4.37
C ILE A 93 11.51 1.86 5.75
N MET A 94 12.65 1.47 6.31
CA MET A 94 13.11 2.00 7.60
C MET A 94 13.35 3.50 7.54
N LEU A 95 13.97 4.02 6.47
CA LEU A 95 14.15 5.45 6.27
C LEU A 95 12.81 6.18 6.11
N MET A 96 11.89 5.61 5.30
CA MET A 96 10.56 6.18 5.10
C MET A 96 9.74 6.21 6.40
N PHE A 97 9.91 5.23 7.29
CA PHE A 97 9.28 5.22 8.60
C PHE A 97 9.67 6.45 9.44
N TYR A 98 10.94 6.85 9.44
CA TYR A 98 11.39 8.05 10.14
C TYR A 98 11.02 9.35 9.41
N CYS A 99 10.93 9.34 8.09
CA CYS A 99 10.49 10.50 7.31
C CYS A 99 8.97 10.71 7.34
N THR A 100 8.21 9.75 7.84
CA THR A 100 6.75 9.82 7.93
C THR A 100 6.37 10.13 9.38
N PRO A 101 5.40 11.05 9.64
CA PRO A 101 5.01 11.44 11.00
C PRO A 101 4.14 10.35 11.67
N ILE A 102 4.76 9.19 11.94
CA ILE A 102 4.12 8.05 12.62
C ILE A 102 4.23 8.20 14.13
N LEU A 103 5.46 8.46 14.63
CA LEU A 103 5.77 8.53 16.07
C LEU A 103 5.70 9.95 16.63
N TYR A 104 5.61 10.96 15.78
CA TYR A 104 5.60 12.37 16.16
C TYR A 104 4.44 13.10 15.50
N ALA A 105 4.05 14.22 16.07
CA ALA A 105 2.99 15.05 15.50
C ALA A 105 3.54 15.90 14.34
N SER A 106 2.70 16.15 13.34
CA SER A 106 3.09 16.92 12.15
C SER A 106 3.52 18.35 12.45
N ASP A 107 3.00 18.92 13.53
CA ASP A 107 3.31 20.27 14.05
C ASP A 107 4.69 20.38 14.71
N MET A 108 5.32 19.23 15.07
CA MET A 108 6.69 19.18 15.58
C MET A 108 7.74 19.35 14.49
N ILE A 109 7.34 19.29 13.21
CA ILE A 109 8.26 19.41 12.09
C ILE A 109 8.50 20.88 11.77
N PRO A 110 9.78 21.35 11.74
CA PRO A 110 10.08 22.70 11.33
C PRO A 110 9.55 22.99 9.92
N GLU A 111 9.05 24.21 9.69
CA GLU A 111 8.46 24.64 8.41
C GLU A 111 9.38 24.36 7.21
N LYS A 112 10.69 24.45 7.40
CA LYS A 112 11.70 24.16 6.39
C LYS A 112 11.57 22.73 5.81
N PHE A 113 11.05 21.78 6.57
CA PHE A 113 10.91 20.37 6.20
C PHE A 113 9.46 19.96 5.95
N SER A 114 8.50 20.88 5.97
CA SER A 114 7.08 20.60 5.75
C SER A 114 6.80 19.97 4.38
N TRP A 115 7.62 20.28 3.37
CA TRP A 115 7.54 19.69 2.04
C TRP A 115 7.69 18.16 2.05
N ILE A 116 8.45 17.59 3.01
CA ILE A 116 8.61 16.13 3.14
C ILE A 116 7.27 15.47 3.44
N ILE A 117 6.43 16.10 4.27
CA ILE A 117 5.10 15.59 4.58
C ILE A 117 4.17 15.77 3.37
N THR A 118 4.19 16.95 2.76
CA THR A 118 3.28 17.31 1.67
C THR A 118 3.46 16.41 0.45
N TYR A 119 4.70 16.05 0.11
CA TYR A 119 4.99 15.24 -1.08
C TYR A 119 5.17 13.74 -0.78
N ASN A 120 5.17 13.33 0.49
CA ASN A 120 5.30 11.93 0.87
C ASN A 120 3.91 11.25 0.88
N PRO A 121 3.61 10.34 -0.05
CA PRO A 121 2.31 9.68 -0.09
C PRO A 121 2.06 8.76 1.11
N LEU A 122 3.12 8.25 1.75
CA LEU A 122 2.99 7.50 3.01
C LEU A 122 2.55 8.42 4.15
N ALA A 123 3.04 9.66 4.19
CA ALA A 123 2.58 10.65 5.16
C ALA A 123 1.11 10.99 4.95
N SER A 124 0.68 11.21 3.70
CA SER A 124 -0.72 11.46 3.36
C SER A 124 -1.63 10.31 3.79
N MET A 125 -1.18 9.06 3.62
CA MET A 125 -1.91 7.87 4.06
C MET A 125 -2.05 7.82 5.59
N ILE A 126 -0.96 7.98 6.33
CA ILE A 126 -0.96 7.94 7.81
C ILE A 126 -1.79 9.08 8.39
N LEU A 127 -1.63 10.29 7.85
CA LEU A 127 -2.39 11.46 8.30
C LEU A 127 -3.88 11.32 7.99
N SER A 128 -4.26 10.70 6.87
CA SER A 128 -5.68 10.40 6.57
C SER A 128 -6.30 9.50 7.63
N TRP A 129 -5.62 8.41 8.01
CA TRP A 129 -6.08 7.51 9.07
C TRP A 129 -6.14 8.23 10.43
N ARG A 130 -5.11 9.02 10.76
CA ARG A 130 -5.04 9.75 12.01
C ARG A 130 -6.18 10.75 12.15
N GLN A 131 -6.40 11.59 11.14
CA GLN A 131 -7.47 12.60 11.15
C GLN A 131 -8.86 11.95 11.16
N LEU A 132 -9.04 10.84 10.45
CA LEU A 132 -10.29 10.10 10.48
C LEU A 132 -10.61 9.61 11.89
N PHE A 133 -9.66 8.98 12.57
CA PHE A 133 -9.91 8.36 13.87
C PHE A 133 -9.88 9.36 15.04
N MET A 134 -9.04 10.38 14.99
CA MET A 134 -8.89 11.33 16.10
C MET A 134 -9.87 12.51 15.96
N ASP A 135 -9.99 13.06 14.77
CA ASP A 135 -10.76 14.29 14.53
C ASP A 135 -12.13 14.00 13.87
N GLY A 136 -12.35 12.79 13.39
CA GLY A 136 -13.56 12.42 12.66
C GLY A 136 -13.68 13.10 11.30
N VAL A 137 -12.59 13.65 10.75
CA VAL A 137 -12.57 14.43 9.52
C VAL A 137 -11.89 13.67 8.40
N LEU A 138 -12.46 13.76 7.20
CA LEU A 138 -11.85 13.26 5.96
C LEU A 138 -11.16 14.43 5.27
N ASN A 139 -9.82 14.39 5.21
CA ASN A 139 -9.06 15.36 4.45
C ASN A 139 -8.94 14.90 3.00
N TYR A 140 -9.72 15.54 2.12
CA TYR A 140 -9.76 15.19 0.70
C TYR A 140 -8.44 15.45 -0.03
N GLU A 141 -7.61 16.38 0.46
CA GLU A 141 -6.29 16.64 -0.11
C GLU A 141 -5.36 15.43 0.07
N TYR A 142 -5.23 14.91 1.28
CA TYR A 142 -4.41 13.72 1.55
C TYR A 142 -4.96 12.47 0.84
N ILE A 143 -6.28 12.33 0.81
CA ILE A 143 -6.93 11.21 0.10
C ILE A 143 -6.64 11.31 -1.41
N SER A 144 -6.73 12.49 -2.01
CA SER A 144 -6.45 12.67 -3.43
C SER A 144 -4.99 12.35 -3.78
N ILE A 145 -4.03 12.79 -2.95
CA ILE A 145 -2.61 12.46 -3.13
C ILE A 145 -2.41 10.94 -3.07
N LEU A 146 -3.03 10.26 -2.09
CA LEU A 146 -2.95 8.81 -1.94
C LEU A 146 -3.46 8.07 -3.19
N TYR A 147 -4.63 8.48 -3.71
CA TYR A 147 -5.22 7.84 -4.90
C TYR A 147 -4.43 8.14 -6.17
N ILE A 148 -4.05 9.39 -6.39
CA ILE A 148 -3.28 9.78 -7.59
C ILE A 148 -1.94 9.04 -7.61
N THR A 149 -1.19 9.06 -6.51
CA THR A 149 0.10 8.37 -6.42
C THR A 149 -0.07 6.85 -6.53
N GLY A 150 -1.09 6.26 -5.90
CA GLY A 150 -1.39 4.84 -6.00
C GLY A 150 -1.72 4.41 -7.43
N LEU A 151 -2.55 5.17 -8.15
CA LEU A 151 -2.88 4.90 -9.54
C LEU A 151 -1.66 5.04 -10.46
N VAL A 152 -0.88 6.10 -10.29
CA VAL A 152 0.36 6.29 -11.07
C VAL A 152 1.32 5.14 -10.86
N LEU A 153 1.58 4.74 -9.61
CA LEU A 153 2.45 3.60 -9.30
C LEU A 153 1.92 2.29 -9.88
N THR A 154 0.60 2.07 -9.83
CA THR A 154 -0.02 0.88 -10.40
C THR A 154 0.14 0.84 -11.92
N ILE A 155 -0.11 1.96 -12.62
CA ILE A 155 0.04 2.06 -14.08
C ILE A 155 1.51 1.83 -14.48
N VAL A 156 2.44 2.48 -13.79
CA VAL A 156 3.88 2.33 -14.02
C VAL A 156 4.32 0.88 -13.75
N GLY A 157 3.90 0.31 -12.62
CA GLY A 157 4.23 -1.07 -12.25
C GLY A 157 3.73 -2.08 -13.26
N LEU A 158 2.47 -1.97 -13.68
CA LEU A 158 1.89 -2.83 -14.71
C LEU A 158 2.60 -2.67 -16.07
N SER A 159 3.00 -1.45 -16.42
CA SER A 159 3.73 -1.17 -17.65
C SER A 159 5.10 -1.83 -17.65
N ILE A 160 5.85 -1.70 -16.54
CA ILE A 160 7.15 -2.36 -16.35
C ILE A 160 6.97 -3.88 -16.39
N PHE A 161 6.00 -4.42 -15.65
CA PHE A 161 5.70 -5.84 -15.62
C PHE A 161 5.39 -6.39 -17.01
N ASN A 162 4.53 -5.70 -17.77
CA ASN A 162 4.15 -6.12 -19.11
C ASN A 162 5.31 -6.11 -20.12
N LYS A 163 6.23 -5.16 -19.99
CA LYS A 163 7.45 -5.11 -20.82
C LYS A 163 8.43 -6.24 -20.50
N LEU A 164 8.54 -6.58 -19.21
CA LEU A 164 9.55 -7.53 -18.74
C LEU A 164 9.06 -8.99 -18.68
N LYS A 165 7.74 -9.23 -18.73
CA LYS A 165 7.16 -10.58 -18.63
C LYS A 165 7.70 -11.58 -19.69
N TYR A 166 8.08 -11.10 -20.86
CA TYR A 166 8.64 -11.95 -21.93
C TYR A 166 10.07 -12.38 -21.62
N ARG A 167 10.85 -11.56 -20.91
CA ARG A 167 12.21 -11.91 -20.49
C ARG A 167 12.24 -12.88 -19.31
N PHE A 168 11.15 -13.01 -18.56
CA PHE A 168 11.05 -14.00 -17.48
C PHE A 168 11.12 -15.45 -17.98
N ALA A 169 10.71 -15.71 -19.22
CA ALA A 169 10.75 -17.03 -19.82
C ALA A 169 12.17 -17.45 -20.25
N GLU A 170 13.11 -16.49 -20.32
CA GLU A 170 14.51 -16.75 -20.70
C GLU A 170 15.42 -16.94 -19.47
N ILE A 171 14.95 -16.54 -18.27
CA ILE A 171 15.75 -16.54 -17.02
C ILE A 171 15.41 -17.77 -16.14
N LEU A 172 14.28 -18.42 -16.40
CA LEU A 172 13.82 -19.65 -15.72
C LEU A 172 14.04 -20.89 -16.57
#